data_9908a13c717d9b5741afd4da837027bb
#
_entry.id   9908a13c717d9b5741afd4da837027bb
#
_cell.length_a   1.000
_cell.length_b   1.000
_cell.length_c   1.000
_cell.angle_alpha   90.00
_cell.angle_beta   90.00
_cell.angle_gamma   90.00
#
_symmetry.space_group_name_H-M   'P 1'
#
loop_
_entity.id
_entity.type
_entity.pdbx_description
1 polymer ?
#
loop_
_entity_poly.entity_id
_entity_poly.type
_entity_poly.pdbx_seq_one_letter_code
_entity_poly.pdbx_strand_id
1 'polypeptide(L)'
;MLVLAGCVIALYVLTAYVVIPFGWRRYIARRPSLDDVPGITLAANGIPGDPLNVGLIGTEAQVKAIMAAAGWFAADPLGLRSDLAIAVDTVLKRPDDKAPVSNLYLFGRKEDLAFEKPVGNSPRKRNHVRFWRTEKDDLDGRPVWVGSATYDERVGLSHTTGQITHHIAPDVDAERDRLIKDLEETGDLSEKYFIDGFHKELKGSNGGGDPWYTDGRLCVGVIAAPS
;
A
#
# COMPACT_ATOMS: atom_id res chain seq x y z
N MET A 1 -47.55 24.07 24.81
CA MET A 1 -47.47 22.97 23.83
C MET A 1 -46.98 23.44 22.46
N LEU A 2 -47.56 24.47 21.83
CA LEU A 2 -47.16 24.96 20.49
C LEU A 2 -45.68 25.39 20.39
N VAL A 3 -45.17 26.12 21.39
CA VAL A 3 -43.75 26.55 21.41
C VAL A 3 -42.78 25.36 21.48
N LEU A 4 -43.09 24.36 22.31
CA LEU A 4 -42.27 23.14 22.42
C LEU A 4 -42.26 22.36 21.09
N ALA A 5 -43.41 22.20 20.43
CA ALA A 5 -43.51 21.57 19.12
C ALA A 5 -42.72 22.35 18.06
N GLY A 6 -42.77 23.68 18.07
CA GLY A 6 -41.98 24.53 17.17
C GLY A 6 -40.48 24.37 17.37
N CYS A 7 -39.99 24.31 18.63
CA CYS A 7 -38.59 24.07 18.94
C CYS A 7 -38.12 22.69 18.47
N VAL A 8 -38.93 21.65 18.63
CA VAL A 8 -38.58 20.28 18.17
C VAL A 8 -38.44 20.23 16.65
N ILE A 9 -39.39 20.86 15.94
CA ILE A 9 -39.35 20.92 14.46
C ILE A 9 -38.13 21.71 13.98
N ALA A 10 -37.83 22.85 14.61
CA ALA A 10 -36.67 23.65 14.24
C ALA A 10 -35.36 22.89 14.49
N LEU A 11 -35.24 22.18 15.61
CA LEU A 11 -34.08 21.34 15.93
C LEU A 11 -33.94 20.20 14.91
N TYR A 12 -35.03 19.53 14.54
CA TYR A 12 -35.03 18.49 13.51
C TYR A 12 -34.55 19.03 12.16
N VAL A 13 -35.10 20.15 11.71
CA VAL A 13 -34.72 20.78 10.44
C VAL A 13 -33.22 21.17 10.45
N LEU A 14 -32.77 21.82 11.51
CA LEU A 14 -31.37 22.20 11.65
C LEU A 14 -30.45 20.96 11.60
N THR A 15 -30.78 19.92 12.37
CA THR A 15 -29.95 18.70 12.43
C THR A 15 -29.97 17.95 11.10
N ALA A 16 -31.15 17.70 10.52
CA ALA A 16 -31.29 16.87 9.32
C ALA A 16 -30.79 17.57 8.04
N TYR A 17 -30.98 18.89 7.93
CA TYR A 17 -30.66 19.61 6.68
C TYR A 17 -29.42 20.48 6.73
N VAL A 18 -28.83 20.69 7.90
CA VAL A 18 -27.58 21.48 8.03
C VAL A 18 -26.49 20.65 8.66
N VAL A 19 -26.67 20.15 9.88
CA VAL A 19 -25.59 19.49 10.63
C VAL A 19 -25.17 18.17 9.99
N ILE A 20 -26.13 17.29 9.69
CA ILE A 20 -25.85 15.98 9.07
C ILE A 20 -25.23 16.15 7.68
N PRO A 21 -25.78 16.92 6.73
CA PRO A 21 -25.18 17.12 5.42
C PRO A 21 -23.79 17.75 5.48
N PHE A 22 -23.57 18.72 6.38
CA PHE A 22 -22.25 19.33 6.57
C PHE A 22 -21.24 18.31 7.10
N GLY A 23 -21.59 17.57 8.14
CA GLY A 23 -20.75 16.50 8.69
C GLY A 23 -20.45 15.42 7.67
N TRP A 24 -21.46 15.01 6.88
CA TRP A 24 -21.32 14.01 5.83
C TRP A 24 -20.39 14.46 4.69
N ARG A 25 -20.56 15.70 4.21
CA ARG A 25 -19.66 16.27 3.20
C ARG A 25 -18.21 16.31 3.69
N ARG A 26 -18.00 16.69 4.95
CA ARG A 26 -16.65 16.71 5.55
C ARG A 26 -16.08 15.31 5.72
N TYR A 27 -16.91 14.33 6.07
CA TYR A 27 -16.51 12.93 6.18
C TYR A 27 -16.07 12.35 4.83
N ILE A 28 -16.88 12.55 3.76
CA ILE A 28 -16.52 12.08 2.41
C ILE A 28 -15.25 12.79 1.90
N ALA A 29 -15.14 14.10 2.11
CA ALA A 29 -13.97 14.86 1.63
C ALA A 29 -12.64 14.44 2.29
N ARG A 30 -12.69 13.80 3.47
CA ARG A 30 -11.52 13.18 4.10
C ARG A 30 -11.11 11.85 3.50
N ARG A 31 -11.95 11.25 2.67
CA ARG A 31 -11.71 9.97 2.00
C ARG A 31 -11.68 10.18 0.49
N PRO A 32 -10.53 10.59 -0.06
CA PRO A 32 -10.43 10.83 -1.50
C PRO A 32 -10.78 9.58 -2.29
N SER A 33 -11.54 9.75 -3.38
CA SER A 33 -11.82 8.65 -4.30
C SER A 33 -10.53 8.22 -4.99
N LEU A 34 -10.33 6.92 -5.12
CA LEU A 34 -9.22 6.29 -5.83
C LEU A 34 -9.70 5.53 -7.08
N ASP A 35 -10.89 5.87 -7.61
CA ASP A 35 -11.51 5.16 -8.74
C ASP A 35 -10.70 5.23 -10.05
N ASP A 36 -9.85 6.24 -10.19
CA ASP A 36 -8.95 6.45 -11.33
C ASP A 36 -7.55 5.85 -11.13
N VAL A 37 -7.29 5.24 -9.97
CA VAL A 37 -6.02 4.58 -9.69
C VAL A 37 -6.03 3.18 -10.30
N PRO A 38 -5.01 2.81 -11.12
CA PRO A 38 -4.90 1.44 -11.60
C PRO A 38 -4.83 0.45 -10.43
N GLY A 39 -5.55 -0.65 -10.50
CA GLY A 39 -5.55 -1.67 -9.44
C GLY A 39 -4.27 -2.50 -9.39
N ILE A 40 -3.44 -2.47 -10.44
CA ILE A 40 -2.24 -3.30 -10.57
C ILE A 40 -1.06 -2.46 -11.04
N THR A 41 0.12 -2.78 -10.55
CA THR A 41 1.39 -2.20 -11.02
C THR A 41 1.84 -2.83 -12.34
N LEU A 42 2.87 -2.28 -12.95
CA LEU A 42 3.48 -2.82 -14.17
C LEU A 42 4.96 -3.11 -13.92
N ALA A 43 5.47 -4.21 -14.47
CA ALA A 43 6.91 -4.44 -14.58
C ALA A 43 7.50 -3.54 -15.70
N ALA A 44 8.83 -3.41 -15.76
CA ALA A 44 9.53 -2.57 -16.73
C ALA A 44 9.20 -2.90 -18.21
N ASN A 45 8.82 -4.13 -18.50
CA ASN A 45 8.42 -4.62 -19.82
C ASN A 45 6.92 -4.46 -20.10
N GLY A 46 6.16 -3.76 -19.22
CA GLY A 46 4.73 -3.53 -19.35
C GLY A 46 3.84 -4.72 -18.97
N ILE A 47 4.42 -5.82 -18.49
CA ILE A 47 3.64 -6.96 -17.97
C ILE A 47 3.02 -6.56 -16.62
N PRO A 48 1.79 -7.00 -16.29
CA PRO A 48 1.20 -6.77 -14.98
C PRO A 48 2.11 -7.20 -13.85
N GLY A 49 2.31 -6.33 -12.87
CA GLY A 49 3.07 -6.58 -11.65
C GLY A 49 2.18 -7.04 -10.50
N ASP A 50 2.48 -6.56 -9.31
CA ASP A 50 1.75 -6.90 -8.10
C ASP A 50 0.51 -6.00 -7.94
N PRO A 51 -0.61 -6.52 -7.38
CA PRO A 51 -1.81 -5.73 -7.15
C PRO A 51 -1.61 -4.71 -6.01
N LEU A 52 -2.29 -3.56 -6.11
CA LEU A 52 -2.36 -2.59 -5.03
C LEU A 52 -3.38 -3.07 -4.00
N ASN A 53 -3.02 -3.05 -2.72
CA ASN A 53 -3.91 -3.54 -1.64
C ASN A 53 -3.93 -2.63 -0.41
N VAL A 54 -3.05 -1.64 -0.34
CA VAL A 54 -2.93 -0.73 0.80
C VAL A 54 -2.84 0.72 0.34
N GLY A 55 -3.34 1.64 1.17
CA GLY A 55 -3.14 3.08 1.02
C GLY A 55 -2.77 3.71 2.35
N LEU A 56 -2.09 4.85 2.31
CA LEU A 56 -1.79 5.67 3.48
C LEU A 56 -2.13 7.14 3.19
N ILE A 57 -2.58 7.86 4.21
CA ILE A 57 -2.77 9.32 4.15
C ILE A 57 -1.85 9.95 5.18
N GLY A 58 -0.94 10.80 4.71
CA GLY A 58 0.05 11.49 5.54
C GLY A 58 1.22 12.01 4.71
N THR A 59 2.03 12.87 5.29
CA THR A 59 3.25 13.35 4.65
C THR A 59 4.27 12.22 4.48
N GLU A 60 5.20 12.38 3.55
CA GLU A 60 6.29 11.40 3.35
C GLU A 60 7.07 11.14 4.64
N ALA A 61 7.33 12.19 5.42
CA ALA A 61 8.00 12.08 6.71
C ALA A 61 7.20 11.23 7.71
N GLN A 62 5.88 11.39 7.75
CA GLN A 62 4.99 10.59 8.59
C GLN A 62 4.95 9.13 8.15
N VAL A 63 4.87 8.86 6.83
CA VAL A 63 4.93 7.49 6.31
C VAL A 63 6.25 6.82 6.72
N LYS A 64 7.38 7.48 6.52
CA LYS A 64 8.69 6.95 6.94
C LYS A 64 8.77 6.70 8.45
N ALA A 65 8.22 7.61 9.25
CA ALA A 65 8.25 7.51 10.70
C ALA A 65 7.40 6.33 11.22
N ILE A 66 6.16 6.20 10.75
CA ILE A 66 5.27 5.11 11.20
C ILE A 66 5.78 3.75 10.73
N MET A 67 6.33 3.65 9.50
CA MET A 67 6.93 2.41 9.00
C MET A 67 8.13 2.00 9.86
N ALA A 68 9.00 2.93 10.21
CA ALA A 68 10.13 2.67 11.11
C ALA A 68 9.66 2.24 12.51
N ALA A 69 8.66 2.92 13.08
CA ALA A 69 8.06 2.56 14.37
C ALA A 69 7.44 1.16 14.37
N ALA A 70 6.85 0.74 13.25
CA ALA A 70 6.29 -0.59 13.03
C ALA A 70 7.36 -1.68 12.74
N GLY A 71 8.65 -1.32 12.75
CA GLY A 71 9.77 -2.24 12.48
C GLY A 71 9.94 -2.60 11.01
N TRP A 72 9.48 -1.72 10.11
CA TRP A 72 9.74 -1.80 8.67
C TRP A 72 10.91 -0.89 8.32
N PHE A 73 11.87 -1.41 7.58
CA PHE A 73 13.08 -0.70 7.19
C PHE A 73 12.94 -0.21 5.75
N ALA A 74 13.46 0.99 5.46
CA ALA A 74 13.54 1.45 4.09
C ALA A 74 14.36 0.46 3.27
N ALA A 75 13.79 -0.06 2.19
CA ALA A 75 14.54 -0.85 1.24
C ALA A 75 15.51 0.09 0.51
N ASP A 76 16.80 -0.25 0.51
CA ASP A 76 17.78 0.52 -0.24
C ASP A 76 17.37 0.54 -1.72
N PRO A 77 17.26 1.71 -2.34
CA PRO A 77 17.18 1.76 -3.79
C PRO A 77 18.43 1.07 -4.30
N LEU A 78 18.28 -0.02 -5.04
CA LEU A 78 19.39 -0.75 -5.64
C LEU A 78 20.32 0.25 -6.32
N GLY A 79 21.44 0.54 -5.65
CA GLY A 79 22.40 1.54 -6.12
C GLY A 79 23.04 1.05 -7.41
N LEU A 80 22.80 1.77 -8.50
CA LEU A 80 23.28 1.50 -9.87
C LEU A 80 24.81 1.27 -10.01
N ARG A 81 25.56 1.31 -8.92
CA ARG A 81 27.04 1.16 -8.92
C ARG A 81 27.60 -0.06 -8.21
N SER A 82 26.83 -0.73 -7.35
CA SER A 82 27.29 -1.98 -6.70
C SER A 82 26.76 -3.24 -7.40
N ASP A 83 25.71 -3.13 -8.22
CA ASP A 83 24.89 -4.28 -8.58
C ASP A 83 25.46 -5.13 -9.72
N LEU A 84 26.16 -4.55 -10.69
CA LEU A 84 26.66 -5.34 -11.81
C LEU A 84 27.89 -6.19 -11.42
N ALA A 85 28.78 -5.65 -10.60
CA ALA A 85 29.97 -6.39 -10.14
C ALA A 85 29.62 -7.40 -9.03
N ILE A 86 28.69 -7.05 -8.14
CA ILE A 86 28.22 -7.93 -7.05
C ILE A 86 27.26 -8.99 -7.61
N ALA A 87 26.40 -8.68 -8.56
CA ALA A 87 25.50 -9.66 -9.18
C ALA A 87 26.25 -10.77 -9.91
N VAL A 88 27.31 -10.45 -10.65
CA VAL A 88 28.12 -11.46 -11.37
C VAL A 88 28.91 -12.34 -10.40
N ASP A 89 29.48 -11.76 -9.35
CA ASP A 89 30.30 -12.52 -8.38
C ASP A 89 29.47 -13.31 -7.37
N THR A 90 28.27 -12.82 -7.07
CA THR A 90 27.32 -13.42 -6.10
C THR A 90 26.49 -14.52 -6.72
N VAL A 91 26.08 -14.41 -7.99
CA VAL A 91 25.36 -15.48 -8.72
C VAL A 91 26.25 -16.71 -8.91
N LEU A 92 27.60 -16.53 -9.00
CA LEU A 92 28.53 -17.64 -9.19
C LEU A 92 29.05 -18.27 -7.88
N LYS A 93 28.99 -17.57 -6.75
CA LYS A 93 29.59 -18.03 -5.49
C LYS A 93 28.65 -18.18 -4.29
N ARG A 94 27.50 -17.52 -4.29
CA ARG A 94 26.46 -17.64 -3.24
C ARG A 94 25.07 -17.45 -3.85
N PRO A 95 24.27 -18.51 -4.00
CA PRO A 95 22.98 -18.41 -4.72
C PRO A 95 21.89 -17.58 -4.03
N ASP A 96 22.14 -16.84 -2.95
CA ASP A 96 21.07 -16.66 -2.00
C ASP A 96 20.73 -15.29 -1.43
N ASP A 97 21.58 -14.28 -1.49
CA ASP A 97 21.34 -13.13 -0.61
C ASP A 97 20.94 -11.80 -1.28
N LYS A 98 20.98 -11.68 -2.61
CA LYS A 98 20.69 -10.41 -3.30
C LYS A 98 20.14 -10.59 -4.72
N ALA A 99 19.06 -11.36 -4.87
CA ALA A 99 18.34 -11.31 -6.14
C ALA A 99 17.75 -9.91 -6.31
N PRO A 100 18.02 -9.21 -7.45
CA PRO A 100 17.44 -7.90 -7.68
C PRO A 100 15.92 -8.00 -7.71
N VAL A 101 15.25 -7.22 -6.87
CA VAL A 101 13.81 -7.10 -6.91
C VAL A 101 13.44 -6.34 -8.18
N SER A 102 12.56 -6.90 -9.00
CA SER A 102 12.11 -6.23 -10.22
C SER A 102 11.47 -4.88 -9.89
N ASN A 103 11.87 -3.83 -10.60
CA ASN A 103 11.22 -2.53 -10.46
C ASN A 103 9.76 -2.62 -10.89
N LEU A 104 8.87 -2.08 -10.07
CA LEU A 104 7.47 -1.91 -10.42
C LEU A 104 7.18 -0.45 -10.75
N TYR A 105 6.22 -0.26 -11.62
CA TYR A 105 5.83 1.06 -12.13
C TYR A 105 4.34 1.27 -11.91
N LEU A 106 4.01 2.47 -11.45
CA LEU A 106 2.64 3.00 -11.39
C LEU A 106 2.70 4.46 -11.82
N PHE A 107 1.67 4.96 -12.47
CA PHE A 107 1.65 6.34 -13.02
C PHE A 107 2.86 6.66 -13.92
N GLY A 108 3.41 5.66 -14.61
CA GLY A 108 4.59 5.83 -15.49
C GLY A 108 5.93 5.99 -14.77
N ARG A 109 6.00 5.81 -13.44
CA ARG A 109 7.22 5.93 -12.64
C ARG A 109 7.39 4.80 -11.66
N LYS A 110 8.62 4.63 -11.18
CA LYS A 110 8.94 3.71 -10.08
C LYS A 110 8.26 4.13 -8.78
N GLU A 111 8.26 3.22 -7.81
CA GLU A 111 7.86 3.52 -6.45
C GLU A 111 8.60 4.73 -5.87
N ASP A 112 7.87 5.55 -5.13
CA ASP A 112 8.45 6.70 -4.41
C ASP A 112 9.09 6.24 -3.08
N LEU A 113 8.49 5.23 -2.44
CA LEU A 113 8.96 4.65 -1.19
C LEU A 113 8.87 3.12 -1.25
N ALA A 114 9.85 2.44 -0.67
CA ALA A 114 9.84 0.99 -0.49
C ALA A 114 10.32 0.64 0.91
N PHE A 115 9.66 -0.35 1.52
CA PHE A 115 10.01 -0.85 2.84
C PHE A 115 9.98 -2.36 2.86
N GLU A 116 10.79 -2.94 3.76
CA GLU A 116 10.86 -4.37 4.00
C GLU A 116 10.89 -4.68 5.49
N LYS A 117 10.35 -5.84 5.86
CA LYS A 117 10.41 -6.39 7.22
C LYS A 117 10.81 -7.85 7.13
N PRO A 118 12.02 -8.22 7.61
CA PRO A 118 12.50 -9.60 7.60
C PRO A 118 11.58 -10.52 8.39
N VAL A 119 11.43 -11.76 7.94
CA VAL A 119 10.64 -12.79 8.62
C VAL A 119 11.57 -13.92 9.08
N GLY A 120 11.70 -14.07 10.40
CA GLY A 120 12.60 -15.06 11.02
C GLY A 120 14.07 -14.78 10.72
N ASN A 121 14.87 -15.82 10.61
CA ASN A 121 16.31 -15.74 10.36
C ASN A 121 16.66 -15.97 8.87
N SER A 122 15.69 -15.96 7.97
CA SER A 122 15.93 -16.20 6.54
C SER A 122 15.94 -14.89 5.77
N PRO A 123 17.04 -14.54 5.09
CA PRO A 123 17.10 -13.35 4.24
C PRO A 123 16.20 -13.45 3.00
N ARG A 124 15.69 -14.65 2.69
CA ARG A 124 14.84 -14.95 1.53
C ARG A 124 13.35 -14.74 1.79
N LYS A 125 12.95 -14.69 3.07
CA LYS A 125 11.56 -14.51 3.50
C LYS A 125 11.42 -13.13 4.10
N ARG A 126 10.67 -12.28 3.43
CA ARG A 126 10.43 -10.92 3.90
C ARG A 126 9.07 -10.42 3.45
N ASN A 127 8.49 -9.63 4.31
CA ASN A 127 7.39 -8.78 3.94
C ASN A 127 7.97 -7.56 3.23
N HIS A 128 7.37 -7.10 2.15
CA HIS A 128 7.74 -5.85 1.54
C HIS A 128 6.52 -5.06 1.06
N VAL A 129 6.67 -3.75 1.00
CA VAL A 129 5.65 -2.85 0.49
C VAL A 129 6.30 -1.73 -0.32
N ARG A 130 5.66 -1.37 -1.43
CA ARG A 130 6.02 -0.24 -2.25
C ARG A 130 4.88 0.75 -2.29
N PHE A 131 5.19 2.04 -2.19
CA PHE A 131 4.22 3.11 -2.22
C PHE A 131 4.49 4.08 -3.37
N TRP A 132 3.41 4.55 -3.96
CA TRP A 132 3.38 5.64 -4.94
C TRP A 132 2.50 6.76 -4.39
N ARG A 133 3.03 7.97 -4.39
CA ARG A 133 2.21 9.15 -4.12
C ARG A 133 1.24 9.36 -5.28
N THR A 134 -0.03 9.52 -4.99
CA THR A 134 -1.03 9.95 -5.98
C THR A 134 -0.96 11.47 -6.17
N GLU A 135 -1.67 12.00 -7.18
CA GLU A 135 -1.87 13.45 -7.33
C GLU A 135 -2.94 14.00 -6.38
N LYS A 136 -3.52 13.14 -5.55
CA LYS A 136 -4.61 13.50 -4.63
C LYS A 136 -4.07 13.78 -3.24
N ASP A 137 -4.71 14.75 -2.62
CA ASP A 137 -4.57 15.03 -1.20
C ASP A 137 -5.93 14.85 -0.51
N ASP A 138 -5.93 14.63 0.79
CA ASP A 138 -7.15 14.64 1.58
C ASP A 138 -7.65 16.07 1.85
N LEU A 139 -8.75 16.19 2.60
CA LEU A 139 -9.34 17.50 2.94
C LEU A 139 -8.37 18.44 3.69
N ASP A 140 -7.42 17.88 4.42
CA ASP A 140 -6.44 18.63 5.22
C ASP A 140 -5.14 18.88 4.42
N GLY A 141 -5.12 18.58 3.10
CA GLY A 141 -3.97 18.77 2.20
C GLY A 141 -2.86 17.76 2.42
N ARG A 142 -3.17 16.59 3.01
CA ARG A 142 -2.16 15.55 3.24
C ARG A 142 -2.09 14.60 2.05
N PRO A 143 -0.88 14.26 1.60
CA PRO A 143 -0.68 13.33 0.49
C PRO A 143 -1.37 11.97 0.69
N VAL A 144 -1.95 11.46 -0.40
CA VAL A 144 -2.51 10.12 -0.47
C VAL A 144 -1.52 9.21 -1.21
N TRP A 145 -1.19 8.10 -0.57
CA TRP A 145 -0.30 7.07 -1.10
C TRP A 145 -1.10 5.81 -1.38
N VAL A 146 -0.76 5.13 -2.46
CA VAL A 146 -1.25 3.78 -2.76
C VAL A 146 -0.07 2.84 -2.82
N GLY A 147 -0.27 1.61 -2.41
CA GLY A 147 0.83 0.66 -2.28
C GLY A 147 0.43 -0.77 -2.58
N SER A 148 1.47 -1.55 -2.85
CA SER A 148 1.41 -2.99 -3.01
C SER A 148 2.24 -3.64 -1.89
N ALA A 149 1.57 -4.31 -0.97
CA ALA A 149 2.17 -5.09 0.09
C ALA A 149 2.12 -6.57 -0.30
N THR A 150 3.28 -7.24 -0.29
CA THR A 150 3.42 -8.64 -0.66
C THR A 150 4.43 -9.35 0.26
N TYR A 151 4.28 -10.65 0.41
CA TYR A 151 5.20 -11.50 1.14
C TYR A 151 6.04 -12.33 0.16
N ASP A 152 7.36 -12.18 0.21
CA ASP A 152 8.30 -12.99 -0.55
C ASP A 152 8.50 -14.34 0.16
N GLU A 153 8.00 -15.42 -0.45
CA GLU A 153 8.13 -16.77 0.09
C GLU A 153 9.47 -17.42 -0.25
N ARG A 154 9.97 -17.13 -1.47
CA ARG A 154 11.19 -17.76 -2.01
C ARG A 154 11.80 -16.94 -3.14
N VAL A 155 13.05 -17.20 -3.42
CA VAL A 155 13.76 -16.76 -4.63
C VAL A 155 13.80 -17.92 -5.62
N GLY A 156 13.56 -17.65 -6.90
CA GLY A 156 13.56 -18.68 -7.94
C GLY A 156 13.61 -18.08 -9.34
N LEU A 157 13.39 -18.92 -10.36
CA LEU A 157 13.29 -18.45 -11.74
C LEU A 157 11.88 -18.02 -12.05
N SER A 158 11.72 -16.87 -12.66
CA SER A 158 10.47 -16.37 -13.19
C SER A 158 9.86 -17.39 -14.17
N HIS A 159 8.58 -17.70 -14.00
CA HIS A 159 7.85 -18.58 -14.89
C HIS A 159 7.63 -17.99 -16.28
N THR A 160 7.77 -16.66 -16.41
CA THR A 160 7.54 -15.93 -17.66
C THR A 160 8.82 -15.60 -18.41
N THR A 161 9.88 -15.18 -17.70
CA THR A 161 11.12 -14.67 -18.30
C THR A 161 12.34 -15.56 -18.06
N GLY A 162 12.27 -16.51 -17.13
CA GLY A 162 13.39 -17.34 -16.70
C GLY A 162 14.48 -16.57 -15.91
N GLN A 163 14.25 -15.30 -15.59
CA GLN A 163 15.15 -14.51 -14.77
C GLN A 163 14.98 -14.86 -13.29
N ILE A 164 16.03 -14.64 -12.49
CA ILE A 164 15.93 -14.79 -11.04
C ILE A 164 15.01 -13.70 -10.49
N THR A 165 14.00 -14.10 -9.71
CA THR A 165 13.02 -13.20 -9.11
C THR A 165 12.57 -13.70 -7.74
N HIS A 166 11.94 -12.82 -6.98
CA HIS A 166 11.19 -13.21 -5.79
C HIS A 166 9.81 -13.73 -6.20
N HIS A 167 9.37 -14.78 -5.53
CA HIS A 167 8.04 -15.33 -5.68
C HIS A 167 7.19 -14.93 -4.50
N ILE A 168 6.06 -14.28 -4.76
CA ILE A 168 5.14 -13.80 -3.74
C ILE A 168 4.14 -14.87 -3.32
N ALA A 169 3.68 -14.76 -2.07
CA ALA A 169 2.53 -15.52 -1.59
C ALA A 169 1.26 -15.13 -2.38
N PRO A 170 0.39 -16.09 -2.70
CA PRO A 170 -0.79 -15.80 -3.53
C PRO A 170 -1.86 -14.99 -2.79
N ASP A 171 -1.94 -15.06 -1.46
CA ASP A 171 -2.87 -14.28 -0.63
C ASP A 171 -2.27 -12.90 -0.33
N VAL A 172 -2.56 -11.92 -1.20
CA VAL A 172 -2.04 -10.57 -1.02
C VAL A 172 -2.77 -9.79 0.07
N ASP A 173 -3.97 -10.23 0.46
CA ASP A 173 -4.73 -9.60 1.54
C ASP A 173 -4.14 -9.94 2.91
N ALA A 174 -3.58 -11.13 3.06
CA ALA A 174 -2.90 -11.51 4.29
C ALA A 174 -1.72 -10.58 4.61
N GLU A 175 -0.97 -10.14 3.58
CA GLU A 175 0.14 -9.21 3.78
C GLU A 175 -0.35 -7.77 3.99
N ARG A 176 -1.39 -7.34 3.27
CA ARG A 176 -2.09 -6.09 3.56
C ARG A 176 -2.51 -6.00 5.02
N ASP A 177 -3.19 -7.04 5.50
CA ASP A 177 -3.75 -7.05 6.86
C ASP A 177 -2.63 -7.09 7.91
N ARG A 178 -1.53 -7.80 7.63
CA ARG A 178 -0.33 -7.81 8.47
C ARG A 178 0.29 -6.42 8.57
N LEU A 179 0.54 -5.76 7.43
CA LEU A 179 1.10 -4.42 7.41
C LEU A 179 0.23 -3.45 8.20
N ILE A 180 -1.06 -3.42 7.93
CA ILE A 180 -2.00 -2.53 8.62
C ILE A 180 -2.01 -2.80 10.12
N LYS A 181 -1.99 -4.07 10.54
CA LYS A 181 -1.88 -4.43 11.96
C LYS A 181 -0.59 -3.91 12.59
N ASP A 182 0.55 -4.07 11.93
CA ASP A 182 1.83 -3.55 12.41
C ASP A 182 1.76 -2.01 12.61
N LEU A 183 1.10 -1.30 11.68
CA LEU A 183 0.91 0.15 11.79
C LEU A 183 -0.07 0.53 12.91
N GLU A 184 -1.15 -0.23 13.12
CA GLU A 184 -2.09 -0.01 14.23
C GLU A 184 -1.39 -0.18 15.59
N GLU A 185 -0.50 -1.15 15.72
CA GLU A 185 0.24 -1.42 16.95
C GLU A 185 1.19 -0.27 17.36
N THR A 186 1.57 0.62 16.43
CA THR A 186 2.34 1.83 16.77
C THR A 186 1.52 2.86 17.55
N GLY A 187 0.19 2.85 17.40
CA GLY A 187 -0.71 3.87 17.96
C GLY A 187 -0.78 5.16 17.13
N ASP A 188 -0.06 5.25 16.01
CA ASP A 188 0.03 6.44 15.15
C ASP A 188 -0.98 6.47 14.01
N LEU A 189 -1.86 5.47 13.88
CA LEU A 189 -3.01 5.52 12.98
C LEU A 189 -4.21 6.14 13.70
N SER A 190 -4.77 7.23 13.14
CA SER A 190 -5.99 7.87 13.63
C SER A 190 -7.26 7.21 13.12
N GLU A 191 -7.21 6.60 11.95
CA GLU A 191 -8.34 5.94 11.29
C GLU A 191 -7.84 4.84 10.33
N LYS A 192 -8.69 3.82 10.16
CA LYS A 192 -8.55 2.80 9.11
C LYS A 192 -9.90 2.60 8.43
N TYR A 193 -9.91 2.50 7.09
CA TYR A 193 -11.12 2.17 6.34
C TYR A 193 -10.80 1.36 5.09
N PHE A 194 -11.82 0.69 4.55
CA PHE A 194 -11.70 -0.05 3.29
C PHE A 194 -12.41 0.69 2.16
N ILE A 195 -11.83 0.59 0.97
CA ILE A 195 -12.47 0.95 -0.30
C ILE A 195 -12.90 -0.36 -0.93
N ASP A 196 -14.21 -0.62 -0.89
CA ASP A 196 -14.80 -1.83 -1.47
C ASP A 196 -14.82 -1.75 -3.00
N GLY A 197 -14.63 -2.91 -3.67
CA GLY A 197 -14.67 -2.98 -5.14
C GLY A 197 -13.54 -2.24 -5.84
N PHE A 198 -12.42 -1.99 -5.16
CA PHE A 198 -11.24 -1.38 -5.76
C PHE A 198 -10.68 -2.24 -6.90
N HIS A 199 -10.65 -3.57 -6.71
CA HIS A 199 -10.31 -4.51 -7.77
C HIS A 199 -11.57 -5.07 -8.44
N LYS A 200 -11.59 -5.04 -9.77
CA LYS A 200 -12.60 -5.74 -10.57
C LYS A 200 -12.25 -7.21 -10.74
N GLU A 201 -10.96 -7.50 -10.92
CA GLU A 201 -10.43 -8.84 -11.02
C GLU A 201 -9.91 -9.27 -9.65
N LEU A 202 -10.46 -10.38 -9.11
CA LEU A 202 -10.12 -10.86 -7.77
C LEU A 202 -8.98 -11.89 -7.77
N LYS A 203 -8.41 -12.19 -8.92
CA LYS A 203 -7.28 -13.10 -9.08
C LYS A 203 -6.54 -12.81 -10.37
N GLY A 204 -5.26 -13.12 -10.39
CA GLY A 204 -4.42 -12.92 -11.57
C GLY A 204 -3.06 -13.55 -11.40
N SER A 205 -2.11 -13.14 -12.23
CA SER A 205 -0.69 -13.48 -12.07
C SER A 205 0.16 -12.25 -12.28
N ASN A 206 1.24 -12.13 -11.50
CA ASN A 206 2.20 -11.06 -11.67
C ASN A 206 3.20 -11.31 -12.80
N GLY A 207 4.12 -10.38 -13.03
CA GLY A 207 5.15 -10.49 -14.08
C GLY A 207 6.10 -11.67 -13.93
N GLY A 208 6.27 -12.19 -12.73
CA GLY A 208 7.01 -13.41 -12.44
C GLY A 208 6.27 -14.70 -12.78
N GLY A 209 4.96 -14.58 -13.05
CA GLY A 209 4.05 -15.72 -13.26
C GLY A 209 3.47 -16.26 -11.96
N ASP A 210 3.64 -15.55 -10.84
CA ASP A 210 3.06 -15.97 -9.55
C ASP A 210 1.58 -15.64 -9.52
N PRO A 211 0.72 -16.62 -9.17
CA PRO A 211 -0.70 -16.36 -9.00
C PRO A 211 -0.95 -15.49 -7.76
N TRP A 212 -1.95 -14.62 -7.82
CA TRP A 212 -2.44 -13.87 -6.69
C TRP A 212 -3.97 -13.86 -6.65
N TYR A 213 -4.52 -13.68 -5.45
CA TYR A 213 -5.95 -13.44 -5.23
C TYR A 213 -6.16 -12.42 -4.12
N THR A 214 -7.32 -11.73 -4.17
CA THR A 214 -7.71 -10.66 -3.25
C THR A 214 -9.22 -10.68 -3.00
N ASP A 215 -9.64 -10.10 -1.87
CA ASP A 215 -11.06 -9.81 -1.56
C ASP A 215 -11.61 -8.60 -2.35
N GLY A 216 -10.78 -7.95 -3.14
CA GLY A 216 -11.14 -6.82 -3.98
C GLY A 216 -11.08 -5.47 -3.29
N ARG A 217 -10.65 -5.40 -2.03
CA ARG A 217 -10.63 -4.17 -1.23
C ARG A 217 -9.22 -3.60 -1.12
N LEU A 218 -9.16 -2.27 -1.05
CA LEU A 218 -7.95 -1.55 -0.67
C LEU A 218 -8.13 -1.03 0.76
N CYS A 219 -7.18 -1.33 1.66
CA CYS A 219 -7.20 -0.83 3.03
C CYS A 219 -6.42 0.48 3.13
N VAL A 220 -7.04 1.54 3.63
CA VAL A 220 -6.40 2.85 3.80
C VAL A 220 -6.21 3.15 5.27
N GLY A 221 -4.96 3.43 5.67
CA GLY A 221 -4.60 3.94 6.98
C GLY A 221 -4.40 5.46 6.95
N VAL A 222 -5.00 6.16 7.90
CA VAL A 222 -4.82 7.62 8.08
C VAL A 222 -3.85 7.83 9.23
N ILE A 223 -2.68 8.40 8.94
CA ILE A 223 -1.66 8.65 9.97
C ILE A 223 -2.11 9.82 10.83
N ALA A 224 -1.93 9.72 12.15
CA ALA A 224 -2.26 10.79 13.08
C ALA A 224 -1.47 12.07 12.77
N ALA A 225 -2.12 13.22 12.93
CA ALA A 225 -1.38 14.48 12.87
C ALA A 225 -0.37 14.54 14.04
N PRO A 226 0.82 15.12 13.83
CA PRO A 226 1.73 15.33 14.94
C PRO A 226 1.05 16.17 16.03
N SER A 227 1.18 15.70 17.27
CA SER A 227 0.69 16.39 18.47
C SER A 227 1.43 17.70 18.72
#